data_9127ed34070387b5da0977241307a537
#
_entry.id   9127ed34070387b5da0977241307a537
#
_cell.length_a   1.000
_cell.length_b   1.000
_cell.length_c   1.000
_cell.angle_alpha   90.00
_cell.angle_beta   90.00
_cell.angle_gamma   90.00
#
_symmetry.space_group_name_H-M   'P 1'
#
loop_
_entity.id
_entity.type
_entity.pdbx_description
1 polymer ?
#
loop_
_entity_poly.entity_id
_entity_poly.type
_entity_poly.pdbx_seq_one_letter_code
_entity_poly.pdbx_strand_id
1 'polypeptide(L)'
;VAELPDAAAGVAPAIRKLRLALGDTPMKLARGPALERPGCTAALDELAAALDRLATELSLFAERSEELGQCAARATTAAVALARWRDAEAPTDAAASAGDAPPPRWIRWVDVTATSWQLHASPLSVADLFSRQVSASGRAWILTSATLAVGRDFSLYQHELGLADATTGCWDSPFDYGTQALLYVPPGLPAPNSREHTEAVVAAALPVLRASGGRAFLLFTTLRALTTARELLADAMRAGGHDWPLLVQGDGSRSELLTRFRELGNAVLLGSQSFWEGVDVPGGALSVVVIDKLPFAPPDDPLLAARLDALKAEGGNPFFDYQLPQATISLKQGAGRLIRTETDRGVLMICDPRLVDKPYGKRIWRSLPPMRRTRELYDVEAFFGADAAPR
;
A
#
# COMPACT_ATOMS: atom_id res chain seq x y z
N VAL A 1 14.67 4.47 44.09
CA VAL A 1 14.86 3.10 43.53
C VAL A 1 13.62 2.24 43.71
N ALA A 2 12.84 2.41 44.78
CA ALA A 2 11.66 1.60 45.05
C ALA A 2 10.49 1.87 44.09
N GLU A 3 10.37 3.03 43.49
CA GLU A 3 9.23 3.47 42.65
C GLU A 3 9.38 3.08 41.16
N LEU A 4 10.61 2.91 40.67
CA LEU A 4 10.85 2.55 39.24
C LEU A 4 10.27 1.20 38.83
N PRO A 5 10.38 0.11 39.60
CA PRO A 5 9.75 -1.17 39.29
C PRO A 5 8.22 -1.07 39.21
N ASP A 6 7.60 -0.30 40.13
CA ASP A 6 6.16 -0.10 40.17
C ASP A 6 5.68 0.76 38.99
N ALA A 7 6.43 1.81 38.63
CA ALA A 7 6.15 2.63 37.46
C ALA A 7 6.23 1.79 36.16
N ALA A 8 7.25 0.95 36.04
CA ALA A 8 7.40 0.04 34.88
C ALA A 8 6.26 -1.01 34.85
N ALA A 9 5.92 -1.60 36.01
CA ALA A 9 4.83 -2.57 36.12
C ALA A 9 3.46 -1.99 35.76
N GLY A 10 3.24 -0.69 35.95
CA GLY A 10 1.97 0.00 35.66
C GLY A 10 1.65 0.14 34.17
N VAL A 11 2.65 0.17 33.29
CA VAL A 11 2.45 0.44 31.85
C VAL A 11 1.74 -0.73 31.13
N ALA A 12 2.12 -1.96 31.38
CA ALA A 12 1.55 -3.13 30.72
C ALA A 12 0.05 -3.34 30.98
N PRO A 13 -0.46 -3.17 32.24
CA PRO A 13 -1.90 -3.17 32.49
C PRO A 13 -2.65 -2.05 31.76
N ALA A 14 -2.10 -0.84 31.72
CA ALA A 14 -2.72 0.29 31.00
C ALA A 14 -2.83 0.03 29.50
N ILE A 15 -1.78 -0.55 28.89
CA ILE A 15 -1.81 -0.99 27.47
C ILE A 15 -2.92 -2.01 27.24
N ARG A 16 -3.03 -3.03 28.12
CA ARG A 16 -4.09 -4.06 28.02
C ARG A 16 -5.48 -3.47 28.18
N LYS A 17 -5.67 -2.52 29.08
CA LYS A 17 -6.95 -1.84 29.30
C LYS A 17 -7.38 -1.05 28.06
N LEU A 18 -6.47 -0.33 27.44
CA LEU A 18 -6.74 0.37 26.17
C LEU A 18 -7.09 -0.64 25.07
N ARG A 19 -6.36 -1.76 24.99
CA ARG A 19 -6.68 -2.83 24.04
C ARG A 19 -8.11 -3.34 24.20
N LEU A 20 -8.55 -3.59 25.42
CA LEU A 20 -9.91 -4.06 25.73
C LEU A 20 -10.96 -3.01 25.32
N ALA A 21 -10.71 -1.74 25.58
CA ALA A 21 -11.61 -0.65 25.19
C ALA A 21 -11.72 -0.48 23.66
N LEU A 22 -10.62 -0.71 22.93
CA LEU A 22 -10.60 -0.68 21.46
C LEU A 22 -11.24 -1.91 20.81
N GLY A 23 -11.31 -3.06 21.54
CA GLY A 23 -11.83 -4.32 21.02
C GLY A 23 -10.80 -5.12 20.23
N ASP A 24 -11.18 -6.29 19.74
CA ASP A 24 -10.32 -7.28 19.06
C ASP A 24 -10.57 -7.41 17.56
N THR A 25 -11.62 -6.76 17.07
CA THR A 25 -11.94 -6.76 15.64
C THR A 25 -10.98 -5.86 14.87
N PRO A 26 -10.26 -6.38 13.86
CA PRO A 26 -9.38 -5.58 13.04
C PRO A 26 -10.13 -4.45 12.34
N MET A 27 -9.69 -3.20 12.55
CA MET A 27 -10.31 -2.00 11.97
C MET A 27 -9.39 -0.79 12.06
N LYS A 28 -9.66 0.20 11.21
CA LYS A 28 -9.10 1.55 11.34
C LYS A 28 -10.18 2.51 11.82
N LEU A 29 -9.92 3.26 12.85
CA LEU A 29 -10.86 4.24 13.41
C LEU A 29 -10.23 5.61 13.48
N ALA A 30 -10.87 6.63 12.93
CA ALA A 30 -10.50 8.01 13.20
C ALA A 30 -10.54 8.30 14.70
N ARG A 31 -9.76 9.28 15.15
CA ARG A 31 -9.64 9.63 16.58
C ARG A 31 -11.00 9.87 17.26
N GLY A 32 -11.90 10.65 16.64
CA GLY A 32 -13.23 10.92 17.20
C GLY A 32 -14.00 9.63 17.54
N PRO A 33 -14.34 8.81 16.53
CA PRO A 33 -14.98 7.51 16.75
C PRO A 33 -14.24 6.57 17.71
N ALA A 34 -12.91 6.63 17.78
CA ALA A 34 -12.15 5.84 18.76
C ALA A 34 -12.38 6.31 20.20
N LEU A 35 -12.43 7.63 20.43
CA LEU A 35 -12.67 8.21 21.76
C LEU A 35 -14.11 8.02 22.23
N GLU A 36 -15.06 7.88 21.32
CA GLU A 36 -16.48 7.60 21.64
C GLU A 36 -16.70 6.16 22.15
N ARG A 37 -15.72 5.26 21.99
CA ARG A 37 -15.83 3.89 22.51
C ARG A 37 -15.85 3.86 24.04
N PRO A 38 -16.70 3.02 24.66
CA PRO A 38 -16.80 2.94 26.10
C PRO A 38 -15.45 2.64 26.76
N GLY A 39 -15.04 3.50 27.68
CA GLY A 39 -13.80 3.36 28.45
C GLY A 39 -12.50 3.72 27.70
N CYS A 40 -12.54 4.07 26.40
CA CYS A 40 -11.34 4.36 25.63
C CYS A 40 -10.62 5.61 26.14
N THR A 41 -11.34 6.70 26.39
CA THR A 41 -10.76 7.94 26.93
C THR A 41 -10.10 7.70 28.29
N ALA A 42 -10.78 7.03 29.22
CA ALA A 42 -10.23 6.71 30.53
C ALA A 42 -8.99 5.79 30.45
N ALA A 43 -8.99 4.82 29.52
CA ALA A 43 -7.83 3.94 29.32
C ALA A 43 -6.64 4.68 28.71
N LEU A 44 -6.88 5.66 27.81
CA LEU A 44 -5.84 6.54 27.28
C LEU A 44 -5.27 7.47 28.36
N ASP A 45 -6.11 7.99 29.29
CA ASP A 45 -5.67 8.81 30.42
C ASP A 45 -4.79 8.01 31.37
N GLU A 46 -5.17 6.78 31.69
CA GLU A 46 -4.36 5.88 32.51
C GLU A 46 -3.03 5.52 31.85
N LEU A 47 -3.02 5.27 30.55
CA LEU A 47 -1.79 4.97 29.83
C LEU A 47 -0.86 6.20 29.79
N ALA A 48 -1.41 7.39 29.59
CA ALA A 48 -0.62 8.62 29.62
C ALA A 48 0.01 8.83 31.02
N ALA A 49 -0.78 8.71 32.08
CA ALA A 49 -0.29 8.84 33.45
C ALA A 49 0.78 7.78 33.80
N ALA A 50 0.64 6.56 33.28
CA ALA A 50 1.62 5.49 33.49
C ALA A 50 2.94 5.77 32.74
N LEU A 51 2.87 6.27 31.49
CA LEU A 51 4.05 6.65 30.72
C LEU A 51 4.77 7.86 31.29
N ASP A 52 4.04 8.90 31.73
CA ASP A 52 4.61 10.10 32.34
C ASP A 52 5.33 9.75 33.64
N ARG A 53 4.74 8.89 34.47
CA ARG A 53 5.38 8.39 35.70
C ARG A 53 6.65 7.60 35.38
N LEU A 54 6.60 6.69 34.43
CA LEU A 54 7.76 5.92 34.02
C LEU A 54 8.88 6.81 33.44
N ALA A 55 8.55 7.79 32.60
CA ALA A 55 9.51 8.73 32.06
C ALA A 55 10.18 9.59 33.15
N THR A 56 9.40 10.06 34.10
CA THR A 56 9.89 10.81 35.26
C THR A 56 10.85 9.99 36.10
N GLU A 57 10.45 8.78 36.51
CA GLU A 57 11.30 7.90 37.33
C GLU A 57 12.59 7.51 36.59
N LEU A 58 12.52 7.14 35.30
CA LEU A 58 13.71 6.82 34.52
C LEU A 58 14.67 8.00 34.37
N SER A 59 14.14 9.24 34.24
CA SER A 59 14.96 10.45 34.11
C SER A 59 15.82 10.70 35.35
N LEU A 60 15.38 10.34 36.56
CA LEU A 60 16.14 10.42 37.80
C LEU A 60 17.39 9.51 37.80
N PHE A 61 17.41 8.50 36.96
CA PHE A 61 18.48 7.50 36.89
C PHE A 61 19.21 7.51 35.55
N ALA A 62 18.87 8.41 34.63
CA ALA A 62 19.39 8.45 33.27
C ALA A 62 20.94 8.58 33.20
N GLU A 63 21.54 9.30 34.14
CA GLU A 63 23.01 9.49 34.21
C GLU A 63 23.78 8.28 34.78
N ARG A 64 23.07 7.27 35.34
CA ARG A 64 23.72 6.12 36.00
C ARG A 64 24.21 5.05 35.04
N SER A 65 23.55 4.92 33.88
CA SER A 65 23.99 4.06 32.78
C SER A 65 23.41 4.54 31.44
N GLU A 66 24.10 4.26 30.35
CA GLU A 66 23.66 4.57 29.01
C GLU A 66 22.32 3.91 28.67
N GLU A 67 22.12 2.66 29.12
CA GLU A 67 20.87 1.93 28.91
C GLU A 67 19.67 2.59 29.61
N LEU A 68 19.86 3.07 30.85
CA LEU A 68 18.80 3.81 31.57
C LEU A 68 18.50 5.13 30.88
N GLY A 69 19.52 5.84 30.38
CA GLY A 69 19.36 7.05 29.59
C GLY A 69 18.54 6.80 28.30
N GLN A 70 18.84 5.71 27.59
CA GLN A 70 18.07 5.30 26.41
C GLN A 70 16.62 4.93 26.75
N CYS A 71 16.40 4.22 27.86
CA CYS A 71 15.05 3.90 28.35
C CYS A 71 14.27 5.15 28.73
N ALA A 72 14.88 6.13 29.40
CA ALA A 72 14.27 7.41 29.74
C ALA A 72 13.86 8.19 28.48
N ALA A 73 14.75 8.28 27.49
CA ALA A 73 14.47 8.94 26.23
C ALA A 73 13.29 8.27 25.49
N ARG A 74 13.25 6.94 25.45
CA ARG A 74 12.14 6.18 24.83
C ARG A 74 10.82 6.39 25.57
N ALA A 75 10.81 6.36 26.89
CA ALA A 75 9.61 6.60 27.70
C ALA A 75 9.08 8.02 27.49
N THR A 76 9.95 9.02 27.52
CA THR A 76 9.60 10.43 27.25
C THR A 76 9.04 10.60 25.85
N THR A 77 9.68 10.00 24.83
CA THR A 77 9.19 10.05 23.45
C THR A 77 7.79 9.45 23.34
N ALA A 78 7.54 8.29 23.98
CA ALA A 78 6.24 7.65 23.98
C ALA A 78 5.16 8.49 24.68
N ALA A 79 5.47 9.08 25.84
CA ALA A 79 4.58 9.96 26.59
C ALA A 79 4.19 11.20 25.75
N VAL A 80 5.18 11.88 25.17
CA VAL A 80 4.96 13.04 24.30
C VAL A 80 4.13 12.66 23.06
N ALA A 81 4.44 11.54 22.41
CA ALA A 81 3.69 11.08 21.25
C ALA A 81 2.22 10.79 21.59
N LEU A 82 1.95 10.15 22.75
CA LEU A 82 0.60 9.88 23.21
C LEU A 82 -0.14 11.18 23.56
N ALA A 83 0.49 12.12 24.24
CA ALA A 83 -0.09 13.42 24.55
C ALA A 83 -0.49 14.18 23.26
N ARG A 84 0.39 14.23 22.27
CA ARG A 84 0.12 14.84 20.96
C ARG A 84 -1.02 14.14 20.21
N TRP A 85 -1.15 12.83 20.33
CA TRP A 85 -2.25 12.09 19.72
C TRP A 85 -3.59 12.40 20.39
N ARG A 86 -3.59 12.53 21.71
CA ARG A 86 -4.78 12.86 22.52
C ARG A 86 -5.26 14.29 22.30
N ASP A 87 -4.36 15.25 22.25
CA ASP A 87 -4.67 16.66 22.04
C ASP A 87 -4.77 16.97 20.54
N ALA A 88 -5.99 17.26 20.08
CA ALA A 88 -6.24 17.58 18.67
C ALA A 88 -5.60 18.93 18.26
N GLU A 89 -5.39 19.83 19.21
CA GLU A 89 -4.88 21.20 18.99
C GLU A 89 -3.38 21.30 19.27
N ALA A 90 -2.75 20.26 19.83
CA ALA A 90 -1.34 20.29 20.16
C ALA A 90 -0.47 20.60 18.93
N PRO A 91 0.33 21.67 18.96
CA PRO A 91 1.27 21.97 17.90
C PRO A 91 2.30 20.84 17.79
N THR A 92 2.63 20.44 16.59
CA THR A 92 3.74 19.51 16.33
C THR A 92 5.03 20.29 16.15
N ASP A 93 6.20 19.63 16.30
CA ASP A 93 7.51 20.29 16.12
C ASP A 93 7.64 20.95 14.74
N ALA A 94 6.91 20.44 13.73
CA ALA A 94 6.82 21.05 12.42
C ALA A 94 6.10 22.42 12.42
N ALA A 95 5.17 22.64 13.35
CA ALA A 95 4.47 23.92 13.48
C ALA A 95 5.35 24.97 14.15
N ALA A 96 6.23 24.60 15.07
CA ALA A 96 7.17 25.52 15.73
C ALA A 96 8.20 26.13 14.74
N SER A 97 8.41 25.49 13.59
CA SER A 97 9.34 25.94 12.54
C SER A 97 8.63 26.65 11.37
N ALA A 98 7.32 26.86 11.45
CA ALA A 98 6.50 27.21 10.29
C ALA A 98 6.39 28.70 9.96
N GLY A 99 6.95 29.62 10.78
CA GLY A 99 6.76 31.05 10.58
C GLY A 99 5.27 31.44 10.59
N ASP A 100 4.86 32.40 9.74
CA ASP A 100 3.46 32.89 9.66
C ASP A 100 2.47 31.93 8.97
N ALA A 101 2.89 30.75 8.53
CA ALA A 101 1.98 29.79 7.89
C ALA A 101 1.11 29.08 8.95
N PRO A 102 -0.18 28.81 8.66
CA PRO A 102 -1.04 28.06 9.56
C PRO A 102 -0.45 26.67 9.82
N PRO A 103 -0.59 26.14 11.04
CA PRO A 103 -0.07 24.81 11.35
C PRO A 103 -0.73 23.74 10.49
N PRO A 104 0.00 22.70 10.08
CA PRO A 104 -0.57 21.63 9.28
C PRO A 104 -1.70 20.93 10.04
N ARG A 105 -2.81 20.69 9.36
CA ARG A 105 -3.92 19.91 9.90
C ARG A 105 -3.48 18.45 10.02
N TRP A 106 -3.52 17.89 11.23
CA TRP A 106 -3.16 16.51 11.52
C TRP A 106 -4.38 15.61 11.57
N ILE A 107 -4.30 14.49 10.87
CA ILE A 107 -5.28 13.41 10.92
C ILE A 107 -4.74 12.33 11.85
N ARG A 108 -5.54 11.94 12.83
CA ARG A 108 -5.19 10.95 13.84
C ARG A 108 -6.17 9.80 13.79
N TRP A 109 -5.64 8.59 13.85
CA TRP A 109 -6.46 7.39 13.85
C TRP A 109 -5.80 6.29 14.67
N VAL A 110 -6.56 5.26 14.99
CA VAL A 110 -6.05 4.00 15.57
C VAL A 110 -6.24 2.88 14.56
N ASP A 111 -5.21 2.07 14.43
CA ASP A 111 -5.23 0.82 13.68
C ASP A 111 -5.29 -0.33 14.69
N VAL A 112 -6.37 -1.10 14.68
CA VAL A 112 -6.59 -2.24 15.55
C VAL A 112 -6.42 -3.52 14.74
N THR A 113 -5.50 -4.38 15.17
CA THR A 113 -5.28 -5.69 14.57
C THR A 113 -5.82 -6.80 15.50
N ALA A 114 -5.78 -8.06 15.09
CA ALA A 114 -6.21 -9.18 15.93
C ALA A 114 -5.44 -9.27 17.27
N THR A 115 -4.16 -8.84 17.29
CA THR A 115 -3.27 -9.02 18.45
C THR A 115 -2.72 -7.72 19.04
N SER A 116 -2.81 -6.59 18.30
CA SER A 116 -2.19 -5.33 18.68
C SER A 116 -3.04 -4.12 18.26
N TRP A 117 -2.57 -2.94 18.64
CA TRP A 117 -3.10 -1.66 18.17
C TRP A 117 -1.97 -0.66 17.99
N GLN A 118 -2.19 0.32 17.13
CA GLN A 118 -1.25 1.40 16.87
C GLN A 118 -1.99 2.73 16.77
N LEU A 119 -1.44 3.76 17.39
CA LEU A 119 -1.91 5.14 17.24
C LEU A 119 -1.10 5.82 16.14
N HIS A 120 -1.79 6.41 15.19
CA HIS A 120 -1.19 7.08 14.05
C HIS A 120 -1.55 8.54 14.03
N ALA A 121 -0.61 9.37 13.59
CA ALA A 121 -0.84 10.76 13.24
C ALA A 121 -0.08 11.09 11.95
N SER A 122 -0.76 11.72 11.00
CA SER A 122 -0.17 12.16 9.75
C SER A 122 -0.69 13.55 9.39
N PRO A 123 0.13 14.42 8.81
CA PRO A 123 -0.39 15.67 8.26
C PRO A 123 -1.34 15.36 7.11
N LEU A 124 -2.38 16.15 6.96
CA LEU A 124 -3.31 16.07 5.84
C LEU A 124 -2.58 16.26 4.50
N SER A 125 -1.69 17.23 4.45
CA SER A 125 -0.81 17.54 3.33
C SER A 125 0.63 17.72 3.82
N VAL A 126 1.58 17.26 3.03
CA VAL A 126 3.03 17.51 3.24
C VAL A 126 3.56 18.62 2.33
N ALA A 127 2.71 19.19 1.47
CA ALA A 127 3.08 20.13 0.43
C ALA A 127 3.90 21.31 0.97
N ASP A 128 3.40 21.99 1.99
CA ASP A 128 4.08 23.15 2.57
C ASP A 128 5.40 22.79 3.27
N LEU A 129 5.45 21.63 3.92
CA LEU A 129 6.66 21.15 4.60
C LEU A 129 7.75 20.83 3.57
N PHE A 130 7.38 20.08 2.54
CA PHE A 130 8.32 19.65 1.51
C PHE A 130 8.81 20.83 0.65
N SER A 131 7.89 21.69 0.20
CA SER A 131 8.19 22.88 -0.59
C SER A 131 9.17 23.81 0.15
N ARG A 132 8.97 24.04 1.45
CA ARG A 132 9.91 24.82 2.27
C ARG A 132 11.28 24.17 2.39
N GLN A 133 11.33 22.85 2.59
CA GLN A 133 12.59 22.11 2.65
C GLN A 133 13.37 22.20 1.35
N VAL A 134 12.69 22.08 0.21
CA VAL A 134 13.29 22.24 -1.12
C VAL A 134 13.86 23.66 -1.28
N SER A 135 13.04 24.68 -0.99
CA SER A 135 13.43 26.10 -1.12
C SER A 135 14.58 26.50 -0.18
N ALA A 136 14.56 26.01 1.05
CA ALA A 136 15.61 26.32 2.02
C ALA A 136 16.94 25.62 1.76
N SER A 137 16.95 24.55 0.95
CA SER A 137 18.14 23.72 0.76
C SER A 137 19.23 24.38 -0.10
N GLY A 138 18.90 25.39 -0.91
CA GLY A 138 19.80 26.01 -1.89
C GLY A 138 20.36 25.02 -2.94
N ARG A 139 19.74 23.86 -3.12
CA ARG A 139 20.17 22.77 -4.01
C ARG A 139 19.15 22.54 -5.13
N ALA A 140 19.62 22.06 -6.26
CA ALA A 140 18.73 21.51 -7.29
C ALA A 140 18.19 20.15 -6.83
N TRP A 141 16.88 19.99 -6.89
CA TRP A 141 16.19 18.74 -6.61
C TRP A 141 15.72 18.10 -7.91
N ILE A 142 16.14 16.87 -8.15
CA ILE A 142 15.74 16.08 -9.32
C ILE A 142 14.97 14.86 -8.82
N LEU A 143 13.66 14.85 -9.09
CA LEU A 143 12.75 13.78 -8.68
C LEU A 143 12.46 12.92 -9.91
N THR A 144 12.77 11.64 -9.84
CA THR A 144 12.60 10.71 -10.97
C THR A 144 11.85 9.47 -10.55
N SER A 145 10.89 9.03 -11.36
CA SER A 145 10.21 7.75 -11.23
C SER A 145 9.49 7.40 -12.53
N ALA A 146 9.22 6.12 -12.75
CA ALA A 146 8.36 5.66 -13.84
C ALA A 146 6.87 6.00 -13.64
N THR A 147 6.47 6.44 -12.45
CA THR A 147 5.05 6.60 -12.05
C THR A 147 4.73 7.95 -11.42
N LEU A 148 5.46 9.03 -11.75
CA LEU A 148 5.16 10.39 -11.29
C LEU A 148 3.94 11.01 -11.99
N ALA A 149 3.60 10.54 -13.19
CA ALA A 149 2.57 11.12 -14.02
C ALA A 149 1.47 10.13 -14.38
N VAL A 150 0.25 10.63 -14.52
CA VAL A 150 -0.88 9.92 -15.12
C VAL A 150 -0.96 10.34 -16.59
N GLY A 151 -0.51 9.47 -17.49
CA GLY A 151 -0.19 9.89 -18.86
C GLY A 151 1.02 10.82 -18.87
N ARG A 152 0.81 12.10 -19.20
CA ARG A 152 1.82 13.18 -19.13
C ARG A 152 1.45 14.26 -18.11
N ASP A 153 0.46 14.00 -17.26
CA ASP A 153 -0.03 14.95 -16.27
C ASP A 153 0.65 14.70 -14.92
N PHE A 154 1.41 15.68 -14.43
CA PHE A 154 2.13 15.67 -13.16
C PHE A 154 1.36 16.41 -12.05
N SER A 155 0.19 16.97 -12.31
CA SER A 155 -0.53 17.87 -11.42
C SER A 155 -0.77 17.28 -10.03
N LEU A 156 -1.16 15.99 -9.96
CA LEU A 156 -1.33 15.31 -8.68
C LEU A 156 -0.03 15.30 -7.86
N TYR A 157 1.08 14.92 -8.48
CA TYR A 157 2.37 14.83 -7.79
C TYR A 157 2.89 16.21 -7.37
N GLN A 158 2.76 17.21 -8.25
CA GLN A 158 3.11 18.61 -7.94
C GLN A 158 2.27 19.16 -6.79
N HIS A 159 0.97 18.90 -6.79
CA HIS A 159 0.07 19.32 -5.72
C HIS A 159 0.41 18.64 -4.38
N GLU A 160 0.59 17.32 -4.37
CA GLU A 160 0.92 16.53 -3.17
C GLU A 160 2.21 17.00 -2.48
N LEU A 161 3.19 17.47 -3.25
CA LEU A 161 4.50 17.91 -2.75
C LEU A 161 4.68 19.44 -2.71
N GLY A 162 3.67 20.21 -3.12
CA GLY A 162 3.76 21.68 -3.16
C GLY A 162 4.81 22.19 -4.17
N LEU A 163 4.94 21.54 -5.32
CA LEU A 163 5.93 21.82 -6.36
C LEU A 163 5.28 22.34 -7.64
N ALA A 164 4.34 23.28 -7.53
CA ALA A 164 3.58 23.81 -8.66
C ALA A 164 4.46 24.36 -9.80
N ASP A 165 5.59 25.00 -9.46
CA ASP A 165 6.51 25.62 -10.41
C ASP A 165 7.63 24.69 -10.90
N ALA A 166 7.60 23.40 -10.52
CA ALA A 166 8.63 22.46 -10.93
C ALA A 166 8.59 22.19 -12.43
N THR A 167 9.75 22.26 -13.09
CA THR A 167 9.88 21.84 -14.48
C THR A 167 9.67 20.32 -14.59
N THR A 168 8.79 19.92 -15.49
CA THR A 168 8.45 18.49 -15.68
C THR A 168 8.97 17.98 -17.01
N GLY A 169 9.39 16.71 -17.04
CA GLY A 169 9.82 16.01 -18.24
C GLY A 169 9.29 14.57 -18.25
N CYS A 170 8.89 14.09 -19.41
CA CYS A 170 8.41 12.73 -19.61
C CYS A 170 9.09 12.12 -20.83
N TRP A 171 9.77 11.00 -20.61
CA TRP A 171 10.45 10.23 -21.65
C TRP A 171 9.72 8.91 -21.84
N ASP A 172 9.60 8.49 -23.08
CA ASP A 172 8.98 7.22 -23.40
C ASP A 172 9.89 6.05 -22.97
N SER A 173 9.29 4.90 -22.72
CA SER A 173 10.03 3.69 -22.37
C SER A 173 10.83 3.16 -23.58
N PRO A 174 12.04 2.62 -23.39
CA PRO A 174 12.81 1.98 -24.44
C PRO A 174 12.24 0.62 -24.87
N PHE A 175 11.28 0.05 -24.10
CA PHE A 175 10.75 -1.27 -24.35
C PHE A 175 9.68 -1.26 -25.45
N ASP A 176 9.72 -2.27 -26.35
CA ASP A 176 8.68 -2.51 -27.35
C ASP A 176 7.50 -3.28 -26.75
N TYR A 177 6.67 -2.59 -25.97
CA TYR A 177 5.49 -3.18 -25.36
C TYR A 177 4.51 -3.81 -26.36
N GLY A 178 4.53 -3.36 -27.63
CA GLY A 178 3.65 -3.90 -28.68
C GLY A 178 3.93 -5.37 -28.99
N THR A 179 5.19 -5.76 -28.90
CA THR A 179 5.63 -7.14 -29.13
C THR A 179 5.90 -7.92 -27.85
N GLN A 180 6.40 -7.25 -26.82
CA GLN A 180 6.81 -7.87 -25.56
C GLN A 180 5.65 -8.15 -24.61
N ALA A 181 4.55 -7.39 -24.68
CA ALA A 181 3.49 -7.47 -23.67
C ALA A 181 2.09 -7.55 -24.27
N LEU A 182 1.25 -8.36 -23.64
CA LEU A 182 -0.17 -8.48 -23.95
C LEU A 182 -1.00 -8.09 -22.72
N LEU A 183 -1.91 -7.13 -22.86
CA LEU A 183 -2.90 -6.80 -21.86
C LEU A 183 -4.16 -7.63 -22.12
N TYR A 184 -4.47 -8.53 -21.20
CA TYR A 184 -5.67 -9.37 -21.24
C TYR A 184 -6.69 -8.91 -20.21
N VAL A 185 -7.92 -8.66 -20.65
CA VAL A 185 -9.06 -8.33 -19.77
C VAL A 185 -10.15 -9.36 -20.00
N PRO A 186 -10.27 -10.39 -19.16
CA PRO A 186 -11.22 -11.47 -19.37
C PRO A 186 -12.65 -10.96 -19.38
N PRO A 187 -13.49 -11.46 -20.30
CA PRO A 187 -14.91 -11.13 -20.32
C PRO A 187 -15.68 -11.86 -19.23
N GLY A 188 -16.88 -11.37 -18.89
CA GLY A 188 -17.84 -12.08 -18.05
C GLY A 188 -17.51 -12.15 -16.57
N LEU A 189 -16.50 -11.42 -16.09
CA LEU A 189 -16.21 -11.36 -14.65
C LEU A 189 -17.31 -10.63 -13.90
N PRO A 190 -17.68 -11.10 -12.70
CA PRO A 190 -18.64 -10.43 -11.85
C PRO A 190 -18.08 -9.11 -11.28
N ALA A 191 -18.94 -8.30 -10.68
CA ALA A 191 -18.54 -7.03 -10.06
C ALA A 191 -17.43 -7.25 -9.01
N PRO A 192 -16.41 -6.38 -8.93
CA PRO A 192 -15.24 -6.57 -8.05
C PRO A 192 -15.54 -6.70 -6.55
N ASN A 193 -16.71 -6.24 -6.12
CA ASN A 193 -17.15 -6.33 -4.72
C ASN A 193 -18.12 -7.49 -4.47
N SER A 194 -18.43 -8.32 -5.48
CA SER A 194 -19.26 -9.50 -5.29
C SER A 194 -18.48 -10.62 -4.59
N ARG A 195 -19.20 -11.55 -3.98
CA ARG A 195 -18.59 -12.69 -3.27
C ARG A 195 -17.90 -13.65 -4.23
N GLU A 196 -18.44 -13.76 -5.43
CA GLU A 196 -18.00 -14.70 -6.48
C GLU A 196 -16.77 -14.17 -7.25
N HIS A 197 -16.40 -12.89 -7.05
CA HIS A 197 -15.34 -12.25 -7.84
C HIS A 197 -14.00 -12.98 -7.72
N THR A 198 -13.57 -13.32 -6.50
CA THR A 198 -12.27 -13.99 -6.29
C THR A 198 -12.24 -15.38 -6.93
N GLU A 199 -13.34 -16.13 -6.86
CA GLU A 199 -13.47 -17.42 -7.51
C GLU A 199 -13.39 -17.28 -9.04
N ALA A 200 -14.11 -16.31 -9.60
CA ALA A 200 -14.08 -16.04 -11.04
C ALA A 200 -12.68 -15.58 -11.51
N VAL A 201 -11.96 -14.80 -10.70
CA VAL A 201 -10.57 -14.40 -10.98
C VAL A 201 -9.66 -15.62 -11.05
N VAL A 202 -9.74 -16.53 -10.07
CA VAL A 202 -8.92 -17.76 -10.05
C VAL A 202 -9.26 -18.64 -11.24
N ALA A 203 -10.55 -18.83 -11.54
CA ALA A 203 -10.99 -19.63 -12.69
C ALA A 203 -10.49 -19.05 -14.03
N ALA A 204 -10.54 -17.72 -14.19
CA ALA A 204 -10.04 -17.05 -15.39
C ALA A 204 -8.50 -17.03 -15.48
N ALA A 205 -7.79 -17.01 -14.35
CA ALA A 205 -6.33 -17.04 -14.31
C ALA A 205 -5.74 -18.42 -14.63
N LEU A 206 -6.43 -19.51 -14.28
CA LEU A 206 -5.91 -20.87 -14.42
C LEU A 206 -5.48 -21.22 -15.85
N PRO A 207 -6.27 -20.97 -16.92
CA PRO A 207 -5.82 -21.21 -18.29
C PRO A 207 -4.62 -20.33 -18.69
N VAL A 208 -4.51 -19.11 -18.18
CA VAL A 208 -3.34 -18.23 -18.42
C VAL A 208 -2.08 -18.81 -17.76
N LEU A 209 -2.22 -19.33 -16.52
CA LEU A 209 -1.13 -20.02 -15.81
C LEU A 209 -0.68 -21.30 -16.55
N ARG A 210 -1.60 -22.03 -17.15
CA ARG A 210 -1.28 -23.19 -18.00
C ARG A 210 -0.47 -22.78 -19.21
N ALA A 211 -0.91 -21.76 -19.92
CA ALA A 211 -0.22 -21.25 -21.11
C ALA A 211 1.19 -20.75 -20.81
N SER A 212 1.41 -20.17 -19.64
CA SER A 212 2.72 -19.64 -19.21
C SER A 212 3.59 -20.67 -18.48
N GLY A 213 3.05 -21.83 -18.08
CA GLY A 213 3.77 -22.80 -17.25
C GLY A 213 4.03 -22.31 -15.82
N GLY A 214 3.08 -21.63 -15.20
CA GLY A 214 3.25 -20.91 -13.94
C GLY A 214 3.84 -19.52 -14.16
N ARG A 215 5.01 -19.22 -13.58
CA ARG A 215 5.78 -17.96 -13.74
C ARG A 215 4.95 -16.69 -13.51
N ALA A 216 4.16 -16.66 -12.45
CA ALA A 216 3.11 -15.68 -12.28
C ALA A 216 3.14 -14.98 -10.91
N PHE A 217 2.81 -13.68 -10.92
CA PHE A 217 2.34 -12.96 -9.75
C PHE A 217 0.83 -12.78 -9.84
N LEU A 218 0.12 -13.15 -8.77
CA LEU A 218 -1.29 -12.84 -8.56
C LEU A 218 -1.40 -11.80 -7.45
N LEU A 219 -1.78 -10.61 -7.82
CA LEU A 219 -1.80 -9.43 -6.95
C LEU A 219 -3.23 -9.10 -6.56
N PHE A 220 -3.51 -9.22 -5.26
CA PHE A 220 -4.82 -8.98 -4.69
C PHE A 220 -4.86 -7.65 -3.95
N THR A 221 -5.97 -6.94 -4.04
CA THR A 221 -6.15 -5.67 -3.34
C THR A 221 -6.51 -5.84 -1.86
N THR A 222 -6.91 -7.04 -1.43
CA THR A 222 -7.22 -7.34 -0.03
C THR A 222 -6.62 -8.67 0.41
N LEU A 223 -6.21 -8.74 1.70
CA LEU A 223 -5.71 -9.99 2.29
C LEU A 223 -6.77 -11.10 2.32
N ARG A 224 -8.04 -10.74 2.48
CA ARG A 224 -9.15 -11.69 2.43
C ARG A 224 -9.24 -12.38 1.05
N ALA A 225 -9.20 -11.60 -0.04
CA ALA A 225 -9.21 -12.15 -1.39
C ALA A 225 -7.97 -13.02 -1.65
N LEU A 226 -6.80 -12.62 -1.16
CA LEU A 226 -5.56 -13.39 -1.25
C LEU A 226 -5.70 -14.76 -0.56
N THR A 227 -6.22 -14.80 0.68
CA THR A 227 -6.42 -16.05 1.42
C THR A 227 -7.41 -16.97 0.71
N THR A 228 -8.55 -16.44 0.26
CA THR A 228 -9.54 -17.22 -0.51
C THR A 228 -8.94 -17.74 -1.83
N ALA A 229 -8.17 -16.91 -2.54
CA ALA A 229 -7.53 -17.32 -3.79
C ALA A 229 -6.46 -18.41 -3.58
N ARG A 230 -5.73 -18.39 -2.46
CA ARG A 230 -4.77 -19.43 -2.09
C ARG A 230 -5.44 -20.81 -2.06
N GLU A 231 -6.57 -20.92 -1.37
CA GLU A 231 -7.31 -22.17 -1.22
C GLU A 231 -7.86 -22.66 -2.58
N LEU A 232 -8.57 -21.77 -3.27
CA LEU A 232 -9.16 -22.07 -4.58
C LEU A 232 -8.11 -22.48 -5.61
N LEU A 233 -6.98 -21.77 -5.67
CA LEU A 233 -5.93 -22.08 -6.63
C LEU A 233 -5.23 -23.40 -6.31
N ALA A 234 -4.94 -23.67 -5.02
CA ALA A 234 -4.35 -24.94 -4.59
C ALA A 234 -5.24 -26.13 -4.94
N ASP A 235 -6.56 -25.99 -4.77
CA ASP A 235 -7.53 -27.02 -5.15
C ASP A 235 -7.60 -27.22 -6.67
N ALA A 236 -7.67 -26.13 -7.43
CA ALA A 236 -7.71 -26.17 -8.88
C ALA A 236 -6.41 -26.76 -9.49
N MET A 237 -5.27 -26.45 -8.91
CA MET A 237 -3.98 -27.01 -9.32
C MET A 237 -3.92 -28.53 -9.07
N ARG A 238 -4.35 -28.98 -7.88
CA ARG A 238 -4.42 -30.43 -7.57
C ARG A 238 -5.36 -31.16 -8.52
N ALA A 239 -6.56 -30.62 -8.74
CA ALA A 239 -7.54 -31.22 -9.64
C ALA A 239 -7.05 -31.27 -11.11
N GLY A 240 -6.26 -30.26 -11.53
CA GLY A 240 -5.70 -30.18 -12.89
C GLY A 240 -4.34 -30.87 -13.05
N GLY A 241 -3.79 -31.52 -12.03
CA GLY A 241 -2.48 -32.18 -12.07
C GLY A 241 -1.30 -31.22 -12.29
N HIS A 242 -1.42 -29.95 -11.80
CA HIS A 242 -0.37 -28.94 -11.90
C HIS A 242 0.46 -28.91 -10.64
N ASP A 243 1.79 -28.93 -10.78
CA ASP A 243 2.79 -28.98 -9.71
C ASP A 243 3.56 -27.66 -9.54
N TRP A 244 3.02 -26.55 -10.02
CA TRP A 244 3.67 -25.24 -9.84
C TRP A 244 3.83 -24.91 -8.35
N PRO A 245 5.04 -24.54 -7.91
CA PRO A 245 5.22 -24.10 -6.54
C PRO A 245 4.36 -22.87 -6.20
N LEU A 246 3.51 -22.99 -5.18
CA LEU A 246 2.65 -21.89 -4.72
C LEU A 246 3.33 -21.18 -3.56
N LEU A 247 3.71 -19.92 -3.76
CA LEU A 247 4.30 -19.03 -2.77
C LEU A 247 3.26 -18.00 -2.35
N VAL A 248 3.08 -17.80 -1.04
CA VAL A 248 2.03 -16.91 -0.55
C VAL A 248 2.61 -15.90 0.44
N GLN A 249 2.23 -14.65 0.30
CA GLN A 249 2.57 -13.60 1.27
C GLN A 249 2.12 -14.01 2.67
N GLY A 250 3.07 -14.00 3.61
CA GLY A 250 2.86 -14.45 4.98
C GLY A 250 3.50 -15.80 5.32
N ASP A 251 3.86 -16.62 4.33
CA ASP A 251 4.55 -17.91 4.52
C ASP A 251 6.08 -17.74 4.75
N GLY A 252 6.57 -16.51 4.70
CA GLY A 252 7.96 -16.14 4.92
C GLY A 252 8.19 -14.65 4.70
N SER A 253 9.42 -14.20 4.87
CA SER A 253 9.77 -12.82 4.58
C SER A 253 9.64 -12.54 3.08
N ARG A 254 9.39 -11.29 2.73
CA ARG A 254 9.27 -10.86 1.33
C ARG A 254 10.50 -11.21 0.50
N SER A 255 11.70 -11.01 1.07
CA SER A 255 12.96 -11.30 0.40
C SER A 255 13.15 -12.79 0.14
N GLU A 256 12.83 -13.66 1.10
CA GLU A 256 12.86 -15.12 0.94
C GLU A 256 11.90 -15.60 -0.14
N LEU A 257 10.65 -15.10 -0.13
CA LEU A 257 9.66 -15.48 -1.14
C LEU A 257 10.12 -15.10 -2.56
N LEU A 258 10.71 -13.91 -2.73
CA LEU A 258 11.22 -13.46 -4.02
C LEU A 258 12.46 -14.23 -4.47
N THR A 259 13.35 -14.58 -3.56
CA THR A 259 14.53 -15.43 -3.86
C THR A 259 14.06 -16.81 -4.33
N ARG A 260 13.17 -17.45 -3.58
CA ARG A 260 12.59 -18.75 -3.96
C ARG A 260 11.83 -18.68 -5.29
N PHE A 261 11.08 -17.58 -5.53
CA PHE A 261 10.37 -17.40 -6.79
C PHE A 261 11.30 -17.41 -8.01
N ARG A 262 12.45 -16.71 -7.90
CA ARG A 262 13.47 -16.69 -8.97
C ARG A 262 14.14 -18.05 -9.17
N GLU A 263 14.50 -18.73 -8.08
CA GLU A 263 15.18 -20.03 -8.10
C GLU A 263 14.31 -21.15 -8.71
N LEU A 264 13.01 -21.14 -8.38
CA LEU A 264 12.06 -22.13 -8.88
C LEU A 264 11.73 -21.95 -10.38
N GLY A 265 11.71 -20.72 -10.87
CA GLY A 265 11.55 -20.39 -12.28
C GLY A 265 10.15 -20.65 -12.89
N ASN A 266 9.28 -21.41 -12.19
CA ASN A 266 7.91 -21.73 -12.61
C ASN A 266 6.86 -21.53 -11.50
N ALA A 267 7.23 -20.82 -10.44
CA ALA A 267 6.35 -20.61 -9.29
C ALA A 267 5.19 -19.65 -9.58
N VAL A 268 4.14 -19.78 -8.78
CA VAL A 268 3.03 -18.83 -8.71
C VAL A 268 3.08 -18.15 -7.34
N LEU A 269 3.20 -16.83 -7.33
CA LEU A 269 3.28 -16.05 -6.09
C LEU A 269 2.00 -15.22 -5.91
N LEU A 270 1.35 -15.40 -4.76
CA LEU A 270 0.20 -14.61 -4.33
C LEU A 270 0.66 -13.51 -3.37
N GLY A 271 0.36 -12.27 -3.71
CA GLY A 271 0.71 -11.11 -2.90
C GLY A 271 -0.39 -10.05 -2.84
N SER A 272 -0.31 -9.19 -1.84
CA SER A 272 -1.15 -8.00 -1.72
C SER A 272 -0.43 -6.78 -2.29
N GLN A 273 -1.03 -5.60 -2.16
CA GLN A 273 -0.48 -4.34 -2.65
C GLN A 273 0.97 -4.08 -2.22
N SER A 274 1.38 -4.55 -1.04
CA SER A 274 2.77 -4.43 -0.57
C SER A 274 3.80 -5.13 -1.48
N PHE A 275 3.36 -6.12 -2.27
CA PHE A 275 4.20 -6.77 -3.29
C PHE A 275 4.21 -6.03 -4.65
N TRP A 276 3.35 -5.02 -4.84
CA TRP A 276 3.39 -4.22 -6.07
C TRP A 276 4.58 -3.24 -6.09
N GLU A 277 5.05 -2.84 -4.92
CA GLU A 277 6.12 -1.87 -4.77
C GLU A 277 7.46 -2.57 -4.51
N GLY A 278 8.54 -2.08 -5.12
CA GLY A 278 9.91 -2.51 -4.83
C GLY A 278 10.24 -3.99 -5.09
N VAL A 279 9.44 -4.71 -5.90
CA VAL A 279 9.75 -6.06 -6.37
C VAL A 279 10.43 -5.96 -7.73
N ASP A 280 11.59 -6.59 -7.85
CA ASP A 280 12.34 -6.70 -9.09
C ASP A 280 12.63 -8.17 -9.39
N VAL A 281 12.03 -8.68 -10.47
CA VAL A 281 12.24 -10.05 -10.98
C VAL A 281 12.51 -9.96 -12.47
N PRO A 282 13.78 -9.75 -12.84
CA PRO A 282 14.17 -9.73 -14.25
C PRO A 282 14.18 -11.15 -14.83
N GLY A 283 13.98 -11.23 -16.15
CA GLY A 283 14.11 -12.46 -16.92
C GLY A 283 12.86 -13.35 -16.88
N GLY A 284 13.00 -14.55 -17.43
CA GLY A 284 11.91 -15.47 -17.72
C GLY A 284 11.16 -16.09 -16.54
N ALA A 285 11.58 -15.79 -15.28
CA ALA A 285 10.91 -16.30 -14.09
C ALA A 285 9.51 -15.69 -13.88
N LEU A 286 9.26 -14.47 -14.39
CA LEU A 286 7.98 -13.79 -14.34
C LEU A 286 7.49 -13.48 -15.75
N SER A 287 6.41 -14.10 -16.17
CA SER A 287 5.79 -13.87 -17.47
C SER A 287 4.28 -13.60 -17.41
N VAL A 288 3.69 -13.65 -16.20
CA VAL A 288 2.29 -13.28 -15.98
C VAL A 288 2.15 -12.42 -14.74
N VAL A 289 1.45 -11.32 -14.88
CA VAL A 289 0.98 -10.51 -13.74
C VAL A 289 -0.54 -10.45 -13.81
N VAL A 290 -1.19 -11.00 -12.78
CA VAL A 290 -2.65 -10.94 -12.62
C VAL A 290 -2.97 -9.91 -11.54
N ILE A 291 -3.87 -9.00 -11.84
CA ILE A 291 -4.38 -8.00 -10.90
C ILE A 291 -5.88 -8.26 -10.71
N ASP A 292 -6.28 -8.56 -9.47
CA ASP A 292 -7.66 -9.01 -9.16
C ASP A 292 -8.69 -7.93 -9.48
N LYS A 293 -8.40 -6.68 -9.15
CA LYS A 293 -9.25 -5.52 -9.44
C LYS A 293 -8.46 -4.21 -9.40
N LEU A 294 -9.05 -3.15 -9.91
CA LEU A 294 -8.44 -1.80 -9.87
C LEU A 294 -8.12 -1.39 -8.42
N PRO A 295 -6.89 -0.94 -8.14
CA PRO A 295 -6.37 -0.71 -6.79
C PRO A 295 -6.86 0.63 -6.21
N PHE A 296 -8.18 0.81 -6.15
CA PHE A 296 -8.75 1.92 -5.39
C PHE A 296 -8.50 1.71 -3.90
N ALA A 297 -8.07 2.76 -3.22
CA ALA A 297 -7.88 2.71 -1.78
C ALA A 297 -9.20 2.42 -1.04
N PRO A 298 -9.16 1.68 0.07
CA PRO A 298 -10.36 1.32 0.83
C PRO A 298 -11.04 2.58 1.39
N PRO A 299 -12.38 2.66 1.32
CA PRO A 299 -13.13 3.86 1.72
C PRO A 299 -13.12 4.12 3.24
N ASP A 300 -12.76 3.13 4.03
CA ASP A 300 -12.68 3.17 5.49
C ASP A 300 -11.32 3.63 6.03
N ASP A 301 -10.39 4.04 5.15
CA ASP A 301 -9.12 4.64 5.58
C ASP A 301 -9.32 6.09 6.05
N PRO A 302 -9.07 6.41 7.33
CA PRO A 302 -9.34 7.74 7.89
C PRO A 302 -8.53 8.87 7.26
N LEU A 303 -7.29 8.59 6.83
CA LEU A 303 -6.46 9.59 6.16
C LEU A 303 -6.98 9.89 4.76
N LEU A 304 -7.36 8.83 4.02
CA LEU A 304 -8.01 9.01 2.72
C LEU A 304 -9.30 9.80 2.86
N ALA A 305 -10.20 9.41 3.77
CA ALA A 305 -11.46 10.10 3.99
C ALA A 305 -11.23 11.60 4.24
N ALA A 306 -10.29 11.95 5.12
CA ALA A 306 -9.97 13.34 5.43
C ALA A 306 -9.42 14.12 4.21
N ARG A 307 -8.61 13.49 3.37
CA ARG A 307 -8.10 14.09 2.12
C ARG A 307 -9.21 14.33 1.10
N LEU A 308 -10.11 13.38 0.93
CA LEU A 308 -11.25 13.50 0.03
C LEU A 308 -12.21 14.60 0.49
N ASP A 309 -12.46 14.71 1.80
CA ASP A 309 -13.29 15.77 2.38
C ASP A 309 -12.65 17.15 2.20
N ALA A 310 -11.35 17.28 2.40
CA ALA A 310 -10.63 18.52 2.17
C ALA A 310 -10.72 18.96 0.69
N LEU A 311 -10.42 18.04 -0.22
CA LEU A 311 -10.51 18.30 -1.65
C LEU A 311 -11.93 18.72 -2.08
N LYS A 312 -12.94 18.06 -1.51
CA LYS A 312 -14.35 18.43 -1.77
C LYS A 312 -14.69 19.82 -1.24
N ALA A 313 -14.16 20.19 -0.07
CA ALA A 313 -14.36 21.52 0.52
C ALA A 313 -13.73 22.63 -0.34
N GLU A 314 -12.64 22.32 -1.05
CA GLU A 314 -11.97 23.19 -2.02
C GLU A 314 -12.64 23.22 -3.39
N GLY A 315 -13.77 22.51 -3.58
CA GLY A 315 -14.54 22.44 -4.82
C GLY A 315 -14.02 21.42 -5.84
N GLY A 316 -13.04 20.59 -5.48
CA GLY A 316 -12.51 19.52 -6.32
C GLY A 316 -13.42 18.30 -6.37
N ASN A 317 -13.15 17.40 -7.29
CA ASN A 317 -13.83 16.10 -7.43
C ASN A 317 -12.99 14.98 -6.83
N PRO A 318 -13.33 14.44 -5.65
CA PRO A 318 -12.54 13.42 -4.96
C PRO A 318 -12.20 12.20 -5.80
N PHE A 319 -13.13 11.78 -6.66
CA PHE A 319 -12.91 10.61 -7.51
C PHE A 319 -11.95 10.91 -8.68
N PHE A 320 -12.21 11.98 -9.44
CA PHE A 320 -11.43 12.26 -10.65
C PHE A 320 -10.09 12.92 -10.38
N ASP A 321 -9.98 13.71 -9.30
CA ASP A 321 -8.78 14.49 -9.01
C ASP A 321 -7.83 13.77 -8.05
N TYR A 322 -8.33 12.75 -7.30
CA TYR A 322 -7.51 12.02 -6.34
C TYR A 322 -7.57 10.49 -6.52
N GLN A 323 -8.75 9.86 -6.32
CA GLN A 323 -8.82 8.40 -6.26
C GLN A 323 -8.46 7.72 -7.57
N LEU A 324 -8.95 8.22 -8.70
CA LEU A 324 -8.67 7.66 -10.02
C LEU A 324 -7.19 7.81 -10.43
N PRO A 325 -6.55 8.99 -10.28
CA PRO A 325 -5.12 9.15 -10.48
C PRO A 325 -4.27 8.22 -9.60
N GLN A 326 -4.56 8.13 -8.31
CA GLN A 326 -3.84 7.26 -7.37
C GLN A 326 -3.97 5.77 -7.76
N ALA A 327 -5.19 5.30 -8.06
CA ALA A 327 -5.42 3.94 -8.54
C ALA A 327 -4.68 3.67 -9.86
N THR A 328 -4.61 4.65 -10.75
CA THR A 328 -3.89 4.54 -12.02
C THR A 328 -2.38 4.42 -11.80
N ILE A 329 -1.80 5.20 -10.89
CA ILE A 329 -0.38 5.13 -10.51
C ILE A 329 -0.07 3.75 -9.91
N SER A 330 -0.87 3.29 -8.95
CA SER A 330 -0.70 1.97 -8.35
C SER A 330 -0.79 0.85 -9.39
N LEU A 331 -1.75 0.94 -10.32
CA LEU A 331 -1.88 -0.03 -11.39
C LEU A 331 -0.66 -0.03 -12.34
N LYS A 332 -0.12 1.14 -12.69
CA LYS A 332 1.12 1.27 -13.47
C LYS A 332 2.31 0.63 -12.76
N GLN A 333 2.41 0.77 -11.44
CA GLN A 333 3.47 0.12 -10.65
C GLN A 333 3.36 -1.41 -10.74
N GLY A 334 2.15 -1.96 -10.62
CA GLY A 334 1.90 -3.40 -10.81
C GLY A 334 2.21 -3.87 -12.23
N ALA A 335 1.73 -3.14 -13.23
CA ALA A 335 1.99 -3.44 -14.64
C ALA A 335 3.48 -3.39 -15.00
N GLY A 336 4.20 -2.44 -14.43
CA GLY A 336 5.65 -2.28 -14.64
C GLY A 336 6.50 -3.40 -14.05
N ARG A 337 5.92 -4.40 -13.37
CA ARG A 337 6.65 -5.59 -12.93
C ARG A 337 6.91 -6.57 -14.06
N LEU A 338 6.10 -6.53 -15.11
CA LEU A 338 6.10 -7.53 -16.16
C LEU A 338 7.31 -7.40 -17.11
N ILE A 339 7.66 -6.20 -17.54
CA ILE A 339 8.75 -5.95 -18.49
C ILE A 339 9.83 -5.12 -17.79
N ARG A 340 11.04 -5.68 -17.68
CA ARG A 340 12.22 -5.11 -17.02
C ARG A 340 13.43 -5.03 -17.92
N THR A 341 13.47 -5.88 -18.94
CA THR A 341 14.55 -5.96 -19.92
C THR A 341 13.99 -5.98 -21.34
N GLU A 342 14.84 -5.78 -22.33
CA GLU A 342 14.46 -5.85 -23.75
C GLU A 342 14.06 -7.26 -24.20
N THR A 343 14.40 -8.27 -23.41
CA THR A 343 14.11 -9.69 -23.70
C THR A 343 12.91 -10.23 -22.91
N ASP A 344 12.40 -9.48 -21.92
CA ASP A 344 11.24 -9.91 -21.16
C ASP A 344 10.00 -9.94 -22.05
N ARG A 345 9.14 -10.92 -21.77
CA ARG A 345 7.89 -11.09 -22.48
C ARG A 345 6.81 -11.63 -21.57
N GLY A 346 5.58 -11.09 -21.68
CA GLY A 346 4.55 -11.56 -20.77
C GLY A 346 3.16 -10.98 -20.95
N VAL A 347 2.24 -11.46 -20.12
CA VAL A 347 0.82 -11.09 -20.10
C VAL A 347 0.48 -10.35 -18.80
N LEU A 348 -0.05 -9.15 -18.94
CA LEU A 348 -0.73 -8.43 -17.86
C LEU A 348 -2.22 -8.76 -17.93
N MET A 349 -2.75 -9.47 -16.95
CA MET A 349 -4.16 -9.78 -16.83
C MET A 349 -4.82 -8.89 -15.78
N ILE A 350 -5.85 -8.12 -16.15
CA ILE A 350 -6.60 -7.27 -15.23
C ILE A 350 -8.03 -7.79 -15.13
N CYS A 351 -8.40 -8.26 -13.94
CA CYS A 351 -9.67 -8.94 -13.69
C CYS A 351 -10.76 -7.96 -13.18
N ASP A 352 -10.80 -6.76 -13.72
CA ASP A 352 -11.80 -5.76 -13.32
C ASP A 352 -12.61 -5.27 -14.52
N PRO A 353 -13.91 -5.62 -14.59
CA PRO A 353 -14.76 -5.22 -15.70
C PRO A 353 -14.91 -3.71 -15.82
N ARG A 354 -14.72 -2.95 -14.73
CA ARG A 354 -14.81 -1.48 -14.73
C ARG A 354 -13.78 -0.83 -15.65
N LEU A 355 -12.67 -1.52 -15.94
CA LEU A 355 -11.67 -1.04 -16.88
C LEU A 355 -12.23 -0.89 -18.30
N VAL A 356 -13.20 -1.71 -18.69
CA VAL A 356 -13.86 -1.69 -20.00
C VAL A 356 -15.22 -1.01 -19.94
N ASP A 357 -16.01 -1.29 -18.90
CA ASP A 357 -17.42 -0.93 -18.82
C ASP A 357 -17.65 0.52 -18.34
N LYS A 358 -16.66 1.13 -17.66
CA LYS A 358 -16.80 2.48 -17.13
C LYS A 358 -16.09 3.52 -17.99
N PRO A 359 -16.68 4.73 -18.16
CA PRO A 359 -16.07 5.79 -18.97
C PRO A 359 -14.65 6.17 -18.54
N TYR A 360 -14.36 6.14 -17.24
CA TYR A 360 -13.03 6.44 -16.71
C TYR A 360 -11.99 5.35 -17.04
N GLY A 361 -12.40 4.15 -17.38
CA GLY A 361 -11.50 3.08 -17.78
C GLY A 361 -10.59 3.47 -18.94
N LYS A 362 -11.07 4.31 -19.89
CA LYS A 362 -10.26 4.86 -20.98
C LYS A 362 -9.09 5.72 -20.49
N ARG A 363 -9.24 6.45 -19.38
CA ARG A 363 -8.15 7.25 -18.78
C ARG A 363 -7.07 6.32 -18.23
N ILE A 364 -7.47 5.25 -17.53
CA ILE A 364 -6.55 4.24 -17.01
C ILE A 364 -5.80 3.57 -18.17
N TRP A 365 -6.49 3.11 -19.20
CA TRP A 365 -5.88 2.44 -20.36
C TRP A 365 -4.81 3.27 -21.05
N ARG A 366 -5.06 4.57 -21.23
CA ARG A 366 -4.12 5.50 -21.88
C ARG A 366 -2.88 5.75 -21.03
N SER A 367 -2.95 5.48 -19.74
CA SER A 367 -1.85 5.67 -18.79
C SER A 367 -0.98 4.42 -18.63
N LEU A 368 -1.49 3.23 -19.02
CA LEU A 368 -0.71 2.00 -19.06
C LEU A 368 0.27 2.02 -20.23
N PRO A 369 1.37 1.23 -20.17
CA PRO A 369 2.24 1.03 -21.31
C PRO A 369 1.47 0.60 -22.56
N PRO A 370 1.93 0.91 -23.78
CA PRO A 370 1.22 0.67 -25.04
C PRO A 370 1.25 -0.81 -25.47
N MET A 371 0.80 -1.69 -24.60
CA MET A 371 0.69 -3.14 -24.83
C MET A 371 -0.39 -3.46 -25.87
N ARG A 372 -0.21 -4.52 -26.64
CA ARG A 372 -1.31 -5.12 -27.41
C ARG A 372 -2.42 -5.56 -26.45
N ARG A 373 -3.68 -5.41 -26.85
CA ARG A 373 -4.84 -5.64 -25.97
C ARG A 373 -5.74 -6.72 -26.53
N THR A 374 -6.27 -7.58 -25.63
CA THR A 374 -7.22 -8.61 -26.01
C THR A 374 -8.24 -8.88 -24.88
N ARG A 375 -9.36 -9.47 -25.25
CA ARG A 375 -10.34 -10.08 -24.36
C ARG A 375 -10.49 -11.58 -24.61
N GLU A 376 -9.75 -12.11 -25.59
CA GLU A 376 -9.83 -13.49 -26.01
C GLU A 376 -8.68 -14.31 -25.38
N LEU A 377 -9.03 -15.42 -24.74
CA LEU A 377 -8.05 -16.34 -24.16
C LEU A 377 -7.13 -16.93 -25.22
N TYR A 378 -7.66 -17.20 -26.41
CA TYR A 378 -6.89 -17.70 -27.54
C TYR A 378 -5.66 -16.83 -27.88
N ASP A 379 -5.78 -15.51 -27.78
CA ASP A 379 -4.64 -14.63 -28.03
C ASP A 379 -3.54 -14.78 -26.97
N VAL A 380 -3.93 -15.09 -25.72
CA VAL A 380 -2.97 -15.37 -24.64
C VAL A 380 -2.25 -16.70 -24.89
N GLU A 381 -2.98 -17.73 -25.29
CA GLU A 381 -2.41 -19.03 -25.63
C GLU A 381 -1.47 -18.93 -26.85
N ALA A 382 -1.88 -18.22 -27.89
CA ALA A 382 -1.06 -17.95 -29.07
C ALA A 382 0.18 -17.11 -28.74
N PHE A 383 0.08 -16.15 -27.80
CA PHE A 383 1.20 -15.33 -27.35
C PHE A 383 2.31 -16.19 -26.71
N PHE A 384 1.96 -17.15 -25.86
CA PHE A 384 2.93 -18.07 -25.25
C PHE A 384 3.31 -19.23 -26.19
N GLY A 385 2.40 -19.70 -27.05
CA GLY A 385 2.69 -20.73 -28.04
C GLY A 385 3.75 -20.34 -29.06
N ALA A 386 3.84 -19.07 -29.40
CA ALA A 386 4.89 -18.54 -30.28
C ALA A 386 6.31 -18.66 -29.68
N ASP A 387 6.44 -18.81 -28.35
CA ASP A 387 7.72 -19.02 -27.65
C ASP A 387 8.13 -20.50 -27.64
N ALA A 388 7.18 -21.43 -27.84
CA ALA A 388 7.43 -22.86 -27.85
C ALA A 388 7.92 -23.38 -29.21
N ALA A 389 7.87 -22.57 -30.26
CA ALA A 389 8.42 -22.94 -31.58
C ALA A 389 9.96 -22.87 -31.51
N PRO A 390 10.70 -23.92 -31.86
CA PRO A 390 12.15 -23.91 -31.85
C PRO A 390 12.67 -22.85 -32.83
N ARG A 391 13.58 -21.97 -32.36
CA ARG A 391 14.32 -21.05 -33.19
C ARG A 391 15.41 -21.78 -33.98
#